data_36ea5bc584f837c07bb08f2c077a2687
#
_entry.id   36ea5bc584f837c07bb08f2c077a2687
#
_cell.length_a   1.000
_cell.length_b   1.000
_cell.length_c   1.000
_cell.angle_alpha   90.00
_cell.angle_beta   90.00
_cell.angle_gamma   90.00
#
_symmetry.space_group_name_H-M   'P 1'
#
loop_
_entity.id
_entity.type
_entity.pdbx_description
1 polymer ?
#
loop_
_entity_poly.entity_id
_entity_poly.type
_entity_poly.pdbx_seq_one_letter_code
_entity_poly.pdbx_strand_id
1 'polypeptide(L)'
;MVPVVLTGTRRLGVGLLTIGAFARAARLSPKALRLYDELGLLRLAAVDGESGYRFYDPAQLERARLIAWLRRLGMPLARIRQVCDLEPEAAAEQVAAYRALFVAETAAREQLATFLVDYLSGRGSAVEDAETMIGIRYAARSELGLVRTSNEDTAYAGTRLLAVADGVRGPGGDLASAAAVEALKPLETRAVPAGDLLGALTDAVGQADRAIRDIAGSTSSGEAVTTLTAMLWSGSRLALVHIGDTRAYLLRDGEIFQITHDHTYVQSLVDEGDLSPEEAASHPQRSLLVRALTGTGGSQPDMSLHTAAAATVTCCAPTGCPPSSRRNPCAAC
;
A
#
# COMPACT_ATOMS: atom_id res chain seq x y z
N MET A 1 1.20 22.66 -23.03
CA MET A 1 1.16 23.12 -24.44
C MET A 1 -0.30 23.00 -24.89
N VAL A 2 -0.95 24.13 -25.18
CA VAL A 2 -2.37 24.17 -25.57
C VAL A 2 -2.50 23.57 -26.98
N PRO A 3 -3.48 22.70 -27.26
CA PRO A 3 -3.68 22.19 -28.61
C PRO A 3 -3.98 23.31 -29.58
N VAL A 4 -3.30 23.30 -30.72
CA VAL A 4 -3.54 24.31 -31.79
C VAL A 4 -4.87 23.98 -32.45
N VAL A 5 -5.85 24.87 -32.30
CA VAL A 5 -7.12 24.80 -33.04
C VAL A 5 -6.86 25.35 -34.44
N LEU A 6 -6.94 24.51 -35.45
CA LEU A 6 -6.78 24.90 -36.85
C LEU A 6 -8.10 25.49 -37.36
N THR A 7 -8.21 26.81 -37.34
CA THR A 7 -9.31 27.56 -37.99
C THR A 7 -8.87 27.98 -39.37
N GLY A 8 -9.54 27.48 -40.41
CA GLY A 8 -9.32 27.84 -41.81
C GLY A 8 -8.60 26.76 -42.62
N THR A 9 -8.96 26.63 -43.87
CA THR A 9 -8.49 25.70 -44.93
C THR A 9 -6.98 25.68 -45.14
N ARG A 10 -6.15 25.51 -44.08
CA ARG A 10 -4.75 25.12 -44.23
C ARG A 10 -4.67 23.61 -44.26
N ARG A 11 -4.13 23.07 -45.36
CA ARG A 11 -3.78 21.64 -45.49
C ARG A 11 -3.18 21.14 -44.20
N LEU A 12 -3.86 20.18 -43.54
CA LEU A 12 -3.33 19.42 -42.42
C LEU A 12 -1.91 19.01 -42.79
N GLY A 13 -0.93 19.35 -41.97
CA GLY A 13 0.47 19.09 -42.22
C GLY A 13 0.67 17.61 -42.59
N VAL A 14 1.41 17.37 -43.66
CA VAL A 14 1.75 16.07 -44.18
C VAL A 14 2.42 15.28 -43.04
N GLY A 15 1.67 14.35 -42.44
CA GLY A 15 2.23 13.46 -41.41
C GLY A 15 1.34 13.13 -40.19
N LEU A 16 0.32 13.93 -39.86
CA LEU A 16 -0.53 13.63 -38.70
C LEU A 16 -1.45 12.44 -38.94
N LEU A 17 -1.60 11.59 -37.91
CA LEU A 17 -2.46 10.41 -37.93
C LEU A 17 -3.81 10.73 -37.30
N THR A 18 -4.90 10.27 -37.95
CA THR A 18 -6.23 10.27 -37.31
C THR A 18 -6.24 9.34 -36.10
N ILE A 19 -7.15 9.57 -35.14
CA ILE A 19 -7.29 8.72 -33.97
C ILE A 19 -7.41 7.22 -34.32
N GLY A 20 -8.11 6.88 -35.40
CA GLY A 20 -8.25 5.49 -35.85
C GLY A 20 -6.95 4.90 -36.43
N ALA A 21 -6.18 5.67 -37.19
CA ALA A 21 -4.88 5.26 -37.72
C ALA A 21 -3.84 5.12 -36.59
N PHE A 22 -3.80 6.08 -35.68
CA PHE A 22 -2.90 6.07 -34.54
C PHE A 22 -3.24 4.91 -33.58
N ALA A 23 -4.52 4.66 -33.30
CA ALA A 23 -4.97 3.55 -32.47
C ALA A 23 -4.48 2.20 -32.98
N ARG A 24 -4.60 1.96 -34.30
CA ARG A 24 -4.08 0.75 -34.94
C ARG A 24 -2.56 0.65 -34.84
N ALA A 25 -1.82 1.72 -35.08
CA ALA A 25 -0.37 1.75 -35.03
C ALA A 25 0.19 1.56 -33.61
N ALA A 26 -0.50 2.11 -32.60
CA ALA A 26 -0.15 1.98 -31.19
C ALA A 26 -0.72 0.72 -30.51
N ARG A 27 -1.59 -0.05 -31.20
CA ARG A 27 -2.35 -1.19 -30.65
C ARG A 27 -3.19 -0.80 -29.42
N LEU A 28 -3.80 0.37 -29.46
CA LEU A 28 -4.70 0.91 -28.46
C LEU A 28 -6.11 1.08 -29.03
N SER A 29 -7.10 1.17 -28.14
CA SER A 29 -8.47 1.51 -28.59
C SER A 29 -8.62 3.03 -28.72
N PRO A 30 -9.47 3.54 -29.63
CA PRO A 30 -9.81 4.95 -29.69
C PRO A 30 -10.38 5.51 -28.37
N LYS A 31 -11.06 4.65 -27.57
CA LYS A 31 -11.56 5.00 -26.23
C LYS A 31 -10.42 5.24 -25.27
N ALA A 32 -9.40 4.38 -25.26
CA ALA A 32 -8.21 4.56 -24.42
C ALA A 32 -7.44 5.83 -24.79
N LEU A 33 -7.32 6.16 -26.08
CA LEU A 33 -6.65 7.38 -26.52
C LEU A 33 -7.37 8.65 -26.07
N ARG A 34 -8.71 8.65 -26.03
CA ARG A 34 -9.48 9.77 -25.48
C ARG A 34 -9.24 9.94 -23.98
N LEU A 35 -9.28 8.84 -23.23
CA LEU A 35 -8.98 8.85 -21.79
C LEU A 35 -7.55 9.35 -21.52
N TYR A 36 -6.57 8.91 -22.32
CA TYR A 36 -5.17 9.35 -22.14
C TYR A 36 -4.96 10.82 -22.50
N ASP A 37 -5.75 11.38 -23.40
CA ASP A 37 -5.78 12.81 -23.68
C ASP A 37 -6.40 13.60 -22.50
N GLU A 38 -7.54 13.15 -21.99
CA GLU A 38 -8.23 13.73 -20.83
C GLU A 38 -7.33 13.72 -19.58
N LEU A 39 -6.61 12.64 -19.36
CA LEU A 39 -5.65 12.50 -18.26
C LEU A 39 -4.29 13.16 -18.51
N GLY A 40 -4.07 13.78 -19.68
CA GLY A 40 -2.80 14.40 -20.03
C GLY A 40 -1.62 13.45 -20.27
N LEU A 41 -1.87 12.13 -20.36
CA LEU A 41 -0.87 11.11 -20.66
C LEU A 41 -0.38 11.15 -22.11
N LEU A 42 -1.30 11.42 -23.03
CA LEU A 42 -1.03 11.48 -24.46
C LEU A 42 -1.90 12.56 -25.11
N ARG A 43 -1.39 13.79 -25.14
CA ARG A 43 -2.13 14.96 -25.64
C ARG A 43 -2.28 14.93 -27.15
N LEU A 44 -3.38 15.49 -27.64
CA LEU A 44 -3.62 15.68 -29.06
C LEU A 44 -2.57 16.58 -29.70
N ALA A 45 -2.13 16.26 -30.91
CA ALA A 45 -1.29 17.16 -31.71
C ALA A 45 -2.13 18.28 -32.35
N ALA A 46 -3.34 17.95 -32.82
CA ALA A 46 -4.29 18.91 -33.39
C ALA A 46 -5.72 18.42 -33.30
N VAL A 47 -6.68 19.35 -33.31
CA VAL A 47 -8.10 19.09 -33.50
C VAL A 47 -8.57 19.90 -34.72
N ASP A 48 -9.29 19.26 -35.61
CA ASP A 48 -9.92 19.95 -36.73
C ASP A 48 -11.09 20.79 -36.22
N GLY A 49 -11.05 22.09 -36.50
CA GLY A 49 -12.03 23.03 -35.95
C GLY A 49 -13.44 22.93 -36.55
N GLU A 50 -13.60 22.32 -37.72
CA GLU A 50 -14.90 22.15 -38.38
C GLU A 50 -15.54 20.81 -38.07
N SER A 51 -14.74 19.72 -38.14
CA SER A 51 -15.24 18.34 -37.98
C SER A 51 -15.03 17.79 -36.58
N GLY A 52 -14.23 18.42 -35.71
CA GLY A 52 -13.83 17.91 -34.39
C GLY A 52 -12.91 16.70 -34.45
N TYR A 53 -12.36 16.34 -35.60
CA TYR A 53 -11.45 15.20 -35.73
C TYR A 53 -10.16 15.43 -34.95
N ARG A 54 -9.73 14.38 -34.23
CA ARG A 54 -8.54 14.36 -33.38
C ARG A 54 -7.36 13.78 -34.12
N PHE A 55 -6.23 14.46 -34.08
CA PHE A 55 -5.00 14.05 -34.75
C PHE A 55 -3.83 13.93 -33.76
N TYR A 56 -2.98 12.93 -34.03
CA TYR A 56 -1.79 12.60 -33.26
C TYR A 56 -0.56 12.68 -34.17
N ASP A 57 0.57 13.06 -33.54
CA ASP A 57 1.87 13.04 -34.22
C ASP A 57 2.42 11.60 -34.25
N PRO A 58 2.96 11.09 -35.36
CA PRO A 58 3.68 9.82 -35.38
C PRO A 58 4.79 9.68 -34.34
N ALA A 59 5.47 10.77 -33.98
CA ALA A 59 6.47 10.80 -32.92
C ALA A 59 5.92 10.37 -31.55
N GLN A 60 4.60 10.49 -31.33
CA GLN A 60 3.95 10.05 -30.09
C GLN A 60 3.72 8.53 -30.00
N LEU A 61 4.00 7.78 -31.08
CA LEU A 61 3.79 6.33 -31.09
C LEU A 61 4.66 5.59 -30.06
N GLU A 62 5.88 6.02 -29.83
CA GLU A 62 6.75 5.41 -28.83
C GLU A 62 6.19 5.58 -27.42
N ARG A 63 5.76 6.81 -27.07
CA ARG A 63 5.09 7.09 -25.79
C ARG A 63 3.80 6.27 -25.66
N ALA A 64 2.99 6.19 -26.70
CA ALA A 64 1.74 5.40 -26.68
C ALA A 64 1.99 3.91 -26.47
N ARG A 65 3.05 3.36 -27.06
CA ARG A 65 3.46 1.97 -26.86
C ARG A 65 3.97 1.73 -25.44
N LEU A 66 4.77 2.64 -24.90
CA LEU A 66 5.24 2.57 -23.52
C LEU A 66 4.06 2.54 -22.56
N ILE A 67 3.09 3.44 -22.70
CA ILE A 67 1.85 3.45 -21.91
C ILE A 67 1.15 2.09 -21.99
N ALA A 68 1.01 1.52 -23.22
CA ALA A 68 0.36 0.24 -23.41
C ALA A 68 1.09 -0.91 -22.69
N TRP A 69 2.42 -0.92 -22.69
CA TRP A 69 3.23 -1.92 -21.99
C TRP A 69 3.13 -1.79 -20.46
N LEU A 70 3.23 -0.57 -19.93
CA LEU A 70 3.11 -0.31 -18.50
C LEU A 70 1.69 -0.67 -17.97
N ARG A 71 0.65 -0.42 -18.78
CA ARG A 71 -0.72 -0.88 -18.47
C ARG A 71 -0.83 -2.40 -18.39
N ARG A 72 -0.15 -3.13 -19.28
CA ARG A 72 -0.12 -4.61 -19.23
C ARG A 72 0.58 -5.15 -17.99
N LEU A 73 1.53 -4.38 -17.43
CA LEU A 73 2.15 -4.70 -16.13
C LEU A 73 1.23 -4.41 -14.94
N GLY A 74 0.01 -3.88 -15.17
CA GLY A 74 -0.90 -3.49 -14.10
C GLY A 74 -0.55 -2.15 -13.45
N MET A 75 0.38 -1.38 -14.02
CA MET A 75 0.79 -0.09 -13.44
C MET A 75 -0.36 0.93 -13.48
N PRO A 76 -0.67 1.64 -12.38
CA PRO A 76 -1.67 2.70 -12.33
C PRO A 76 -1.35 3.85 -13.31
N LEU A 77 -2.39 4.50 -13.84
CA LEU A 77 -2.22 5.56 -14.87
C LEU A 77 -1.41 6.76 -14.36
N ALA A 78 -1.57 7.13 -13.08
CA ALA A 78 -0.79 8.20 -12.47
C ALA A 78 0.72 7.88 -12.49
N ARG A 79 1.09 6.66 -12.12
CA ARG A 79 2.47 6.20 -12.13
C ARG A 79 3.04 6.07 -13.55
N ILE A 80 2.20 5.66 -14.51
CA ILE A 80 2.57 5.63 -15.94
C ILE A 80 2.89 7.04 -16.44
N ARG A 81 2.13 8.06 -16.03
CA ARG A 81 2.42 9.47 -16.37
C ARG A 81 3.83 9.84 -15.92
N GLN A 82 4.16 9.58 -14.65
CA GLN A 82 5.48 9.85 -14.10
C GLN A 82 6.58 9.17 -14.90
N VAL A 83 6.46 7.86 -15.13
CA VAL A 83 7.45 7.10 -15.91
C VAL A 83 7.63 7.67 -17.32
N CYS A 84 6.54 8.06 -17.98
CA CYS A 84 6.58 8.62 -19.33
C CYS A 84 7.18 10.03 -19.41
N ASP A 85 7.31 10.74 -18.30
CA ASP A 85 7.85 12.09 -18.24
C ASP A 85 9.31 12.13 -17.72
N LEU A 86 9.86 10.97 -17.35
CA LEU A 86 11.26 10.82 -16.92
C LEU A 86 12.21 10.56 -18.12
N GLU A 87 13.48 10.86 -17.88
CA GLU A 87 14.57 10.41 -18.76
C GLU A 87 14.68 8.88 -18.73
N PRO A 88 15.20 8.23 -19.79
CA PRO A 88 15.18 6.77 -19.95
C PRO A 88 15.76 6.00 -18.77
N GLU A 89 16.86 6.47 -18.18
CA GLU A 89 17.51 5.82 -17.03
C GLU A 89 16.64 5.84 -15.79
N ALA A 90 16.10 7.02 -15.44
CA ALA A 90 15.18 7.18 -14.31
C ALA A 90 13.86 6.45 -14.51
N ALA A 91 13.34 6.41 -15.75
CA ALA A 91 12.18 5.62 -16.11
C ALA A 91 12.42 4.12 -15.89
N ALA A 92 13.60 3.61 -16.29
CA ALA A 92 13.97 2.22 -16.08
C ALA A 92 14.08 1.86 -14.59
N GLU A 93 14.63 2.74 -13.75
CA GLU A 93 14.67 2.56 -12.29
C GLU A 93 13.26 2.49 -11.69
N GLN A 94 12.35 3.37 -12.11
CA GLN A 94 10.95 3.35 -11.63
C GLN A 94 10.22 2.06 -12.03
N VAL A 95 10.45 1.56 -13.24
CA VAL A 95 9.88 0.28 -13.70
C VAL A 95 10.49 -0.89 -12.91
N ALA A 96 11.80 -0.85 -12.61
CA ALA A 96 12.47 -1.88 -11.80
C ALA A 96 11.93 -1.90 -10.36
N ALA A 97 11.72 -0.73 -9.74
CA ALA A 97 11.12 -0.61 -8.42
C ALA A 97 9.68 -1.15 -8.41
N TYR A 98 8.88 -0.82 -9.43
CA TYR A 98 7.52 -1.35 -9.56
C TYR A 98 7.51 -2.88 -9.71
N ARG A 99 8.44 -3.43 -10.50
CA ARG A 99 8.62 -4.89 -10.62
C ARG A 99 8.93 -5.54 -9.28
N ALA A 100 9.82 -4.94 -8.47
CA ALA A 100 10.17 -5.48 -7.16
C ALA A 100 8.95 -5.56 -6.23
N LEU A 101 8.12 -4.51 -6.20
CA LEU A 101 6.85 -4.51 -5.46
C LEU A 101 5.90 -5.61 -5.92
N PHE A 102 5.71 -5.73 -7.23
CA PHE A 102 4.85 -6.74 -7.82
C PHE A 102 5.32 -8.17 -7.50
N VAL A 103 6.63 -8.42 -7.55
CA VAL A 103 7.22 -9.73 -7.19
C VAL A 103 6.98 -10.04 -5.72
N ALA A 104 7.19 -9.06 -4.83
CA ALA A 104 6.96 -9.25 -3.40
C ALA A 104 5.48 -9.55 -3.08
N GLU A 105 4.55 -8.81 -3.69
CA GLU A 105 3.11 -9.02 -3.52
C GLU A 105 2.66 -10.40 -4.07
N THR A 106 3.17 -10.79 -5.23
CA THR A 106 2.88 -12.09 -5.82
C THR A 106 3.39 -13.23 -4.93
N ALA A 107 4.59 -13.10 -4.39
CA ALA A 107 5.17 -14.08 -3.47
C ALA A 107 4.33 -14.22 -2.19
N ALA A 108 3.84 -13.12 -1.62
CA ALA A 108 2.96 -13.16 -0.45
C ALA A 108 1.63 -13.86 -0.75
N ARG A 109 1.02 -13.58 -1.90
CA ARG A 109 -0.21 -14.26 -2.35
C ARG A 109 0.00 -15.75 -2.60
N GLU A 110 1.13 -16.15 -3.19
CA GLU A 110 1.49 -17.52 -3.44
C GLU A 110 1.70 -18.30 -2.12
N GLN A 111 2.34 -17.68 -1.14
CA GLN A 111 2.51 -18.26 0.20
C GLN A 111 1.16 -18.46 0.88
N LEU A 112 0.25 -17.48 0.82
CA LEU A 112 -1.10 -17.60 1.34
C LEU A 112 -1.89 -18.72 0.64
N ALA A 113 -1.80 -18.82 -0.68
CA ALA A 113 -2.46 -19.87 -1.45
C ALA A 113 -1.92 -21.25 -1.08
N THR A 114 -0.61 -21.42 -0.94
CA THR A 114 0.03 -22.66 -0.48
C THR A 114 -0.47 -23.03 0.92
N PHE A 115 -0.48 -22.07 1.84
CA PHE A 115 -1.03 -22.28 3.17
C PHE A 115 -2.47 -22.76 3.13
N LEU A 116 -3.34 -22.11 2.35
CA LEU A 116 -4.75 -22.50 2.22
C LEU A 116 -4.90 -23.92 1.65
N VAL A 117 -4.09 -24.29 0.68
CA VAL A 117 -4.09 -25.66 0.11
C VAL A 117 -3.70 -26.68 1.19
N ASP A 118 -2.67 -26.43 1.98
CA ASP A 118 -2.22 -27.31 3.03
C ASP A 118 -3.26 -27.40 4.17
N TYR A 119 -3.84 -26.27 4.57
CA TYR A 119 -4.90 -26.21 5.55
C TYR A 119 -6.15 -27.01 5.12
N LEU A 120 -6.66 -26.75 3.91
CA LEU A 120 -7.85 -27.41 3.37
C LEU A 120 -7.62 -28.90 3.08
N SER A 121 -6.40 -29.32 2.78
CA SER A 121 -6.05 -30.72 2.53
C SER A 121 -5.73 -31.51 3.81
N GLY A 122 -5.85 -30.91 5.00
CA GLY A 122 -5.53 -31.54 6.29
C GLY A 122 -4.05 -31.80 6.49
N ARG A 123 -3.17 -31.31 5.63
CA ARG A 123 -1.71 -31.45 5.74
C ARG A 123 -1.06 -30.46 6.67
N GLY A 124 -1.80 -29.42 7.10
CA GLY A 124 -1.31 -28.37 7.97
C GLY A 124 -1.00 -28.76 9.42
N SER A 125 -1.32 -30.01 9.83
CA SER A 125 -1.08 -30.49 11.20
C SER A 125 0.19 -31.34 11.37
N ALA A 126 0.95 -31.61 10.30
CA ALA A 126 2.00 -32.63 10.32
C ALA A 126 3.39 -32.16 9.86
N VAL A 127 3.59 -30.88 9.61
CA VAL A 127 4.96 -30.39 9.38
C VAL A 127 5.40 -29.64 10.64
N GLU A 128 5.83 -30.39 11.64
CA GLU A 128 6.90 -29.95 12.52
C GLU A 128 8.11 -29.76 11.61
N ASP A 129 8.22 -28.53 11.06
CA ASP A 129 9.43 -28.12 10.36
C ASP A 129 10.58 -28.28 11.36
N ALA A 130 11.43 -29.28 11.13
CA ALA A 130 12.74 -29.38 11.74
C ALA A 130 13.52 -28.15 11.27
N GLU A 131 13.22 -27.03 11.85
CA GLU A 131 14.05 -26.14 12.61
C GLU A 131 15.32 -25.63 11.94
N THR A 132 15.16 -24.54 11.26
CA THR A 132 16.12 -23.46 11.49
C THR A 132 15.47 -22.53 12.52
N MET A 133 15.84 -22.63 13.79
CA MET A 133 15.42 -21.71 14.85
C MET A 133 15.97 -20.33 14.49
N ILE A 134 15.13 -19.50 13.89
CA ILE A 134 15.49 -18.10 13.60
C ILE A 134 15.37 -17.35 14.92
N GLY A 135 16.51 -16.93 15.46
CA GLY A 135 16.55 -16.06 16.63
C GLY A 135 16.05 -14.67 16.25
N ILE A 136 15.07 -14.16 16.99
CA ILE A 136 14.50 -12.83 16.77
C ILE A 136 15.03 -11.87 17.82
N ARG A 137 15.49 -10.70 17.36
CA ARG A 137 15.79 -9.55 18.21
C ARG A 137 14.69 -8.51 17.99
N TYR A 138 14.12 -8.03 19.05
CA TYR A 138 12.98 -7.12 19.02
C TYR A 138 13.20 -5.91 19.93
N ALA A 139 12.60 -4.79 19.56
CA ALA A 139 12.51 -3.58 20.38
C ALA A 139 11.26 -2.80 19.98
N ALA A 140 10.64 -2.16 20.96
CA ALA A 140 9.58 -1.17 20.72
C ALA A 140 9.95 0.12 21.44
N ARG A 141 9.60 1.24 20.83
CA ARG A 141 9.74 2.57 21.40
C ARG A 141 8.53 3.40 20.98
N SER A 142 7.96 4.11 21.92
CA SER A 142 6.96 5.14 21.69
C SER A 142 7.35 6.38 22.46
N GLU A 143 7.35 7.53 21.81
CA GLU A 143 7.78 8.79 22.42
C GLU A 143 6.83 9.93 22.08
N LEU A 144 6.69 10.85 23.00
CA LEU A 144 6.07 12.13 22.75
C LEU A 144 6.95 12.92 21.78
N GLY A 145 6.49 13.15 20.56
CA GLY A 145 7.21 13.93 19.56
C GLY A 145 7.43 15.39 20.02
N LEU A 146 8.24 16.14 19.24
CA LEU A 146 8.60 17.53 19.55
C LEU A 146 7.45 18.53 19.38
N VAL A 147 6.34 18.15 18.77
CA VAL A 147 5.23 19.04 18.38
C VAL A 147 3.95 18.76 19.17
N ARG A 148 3.74 17.51 19.60
CA ARG A 148 2.50 17.08 20.27
C ARG A 148 2.64 17.20 21.79
N THR A 149 1.53 17.43 22.48
CA THR A 149 1.44 17.48 23.96
C THR A 149 0.98 16.15 24.56
N SER A 150 0.45 15.22 23.75
CA SER A 150 0.02 13.87 24.11
C SER A 150 0.61 12.84 23.15
N ASN A 151 0.83 11.64 23.66
CA ASN A 151 1.20 10.49 22.86
C ASN A 151 0.00 9.53 22.82
N GLU A 152 -0.52 9.32 21.64
CA GLU A 152 -1.68 8.47 21.38
C GLU A 152 -1.27 7.13 20.78
N ASP A 153 0.04 6.93 20.57
CA ASP A 153 0.61 5.74 19.96
C ASP A 153 0.97 4.69 21.03
N THR A 154 0.62 3.44 20.76
CA THR A 154 1.02 2.30 21.59
C THR A 154 1.84 1.32 20.76
N ALA A 155 2.99 0.89 21.30
CA ALA A 155 3.85 -0.10 20.69
C ALA A 155 4.17 -1.24 21.67
N TYR A 156 4.24 -2.45 21.13
CA TYR A 156 4.63 -3.65 21.87
C TYR A 156 5.62 -4.49 21.06
N ALA A 157 6.64 -5.00 21.73
CA ALA A 157 7.57 -5.96 21.14
C ALA A 157 7.86 -7.08 22.12
N GLY A 158 7.53 -8.28 21.73
CA GLY A 158 7.76 -9.52 22.44
C GLY A 158 8.47 -10.56 21.58
N THR A 159 8.65 -11.75 22.14
CA THR A 159 9.37 -12.85 21.48
C THR A 159 8.65 -13.41 20.27
N ARG A 160 7.32 -13.23 20.20
CA ARG A 160 6.45 -13.78 19.15
C ARG A 160 5.49 -12.75 18.56
N LEU A 161 5.31 -11.61 19.22
CA LEU A 161 4.36 -10.59 18.82
C LEU A 161 5.04 -9.23 18.73
N LEU A 162 4.87 -8.55 17.62
CA LEU A 162 5.10 -7.12 17.48
C LEU A 162 3.77 -6.45 17.15
N ALA A 163 3.48 -5.30 17.76
CA ALA A 163 2.27 -4.54 17.48
C ALA A 163 2.53 -3.04 17.62
N VAL A 164 1.94 -2.26 16.72
CA VAL A 164 1.90 -0.80 16.78
C VAL A 164 0.47 -0.38 16.46
N ALA A 165 -0.03 0.54 17.25
CA ALA A 165 -1.34 1.17 17.09
C ALA A 165 -1.19 2.68 17.25
N ASP A 166 -1.70 3.46 16.28
CA ASP A 166 -1.73 4.92 16.27
C ASP A 166 -3.16 5.36 16.59
N GLY A 167 -3.35 5.96 17.77
CA GLY A 167 -4.64 6.48 18.22
C GLY A 167 -4.99 7.76 17.47
N VAL A 168 -6.18 7.81 16.88
CA VAL A 168 -6.65 9.03 16.22
C VAL A 168 -6.87 10.12 17.26
N ARG A 169 -6.33 11.31 16.99
CA ARG A 169 -6.40 12.46 17.89
C ARG A 169 -7.84 12.76 18.33
N GLY A 170 -8.03 12.81 19.63
CA GLY A 170 -9.33 13.08 20.26
C GLY A 170 -9.51 12.32 21.57
N PRO A 171 -10.62 12.52 22.27
CA PRO A 171 -10.93 11.81 23.51
C PRO A 171 -10.99 10.29 23.25
N GLY A 172 -10.05 9.54 23.86
CA GLY A 172 -10.04 8.07 23.80
C GLY A 172 -9.11 7.47 22.74
N GLY A 173 -8.34 8.24 21.98
CA GLY A 173 -7.37 7.72 21.02
C GLY A 173 -6.25 6.92 21.69
N ASP A 174 -5.68 7.44 22.76
CA ASP A 174 -4.70 6.79 23.61
C ASP A 174 -5.21 5.49 24.25
N LEU A 175 -6.45 5.52 24.72
CA LEU A 175 -7.11 4.33 25.28
C LEU A 175 -7.41 3.30 24.19
N ALA A 176 -7.80 3.73 22.98
CA ALA A 176 -8.09 2.85 21.86
C ALA A 176 -6.82 2.13 21.37
N SER A 177 -5.70 2.85 21.20
CA SER A 177 -4.43 2.25 20.78
C SER A 177 -3.91 1.26 21.84
N ALA A 178 -4.00 1.62 23.13
CA ALA A 178 -3.64 0.74 24.23
C ALA A 178 -4.52 -0.53 24.23
N ALA A 179 -5.84 -0.40 24.13
CA ALA A 179 -6.77 -1.52 24.12
C ALA A 179 -6.53 -2.44 22.92
N ALA A 180 -6.23 -1.89 21.74
CA ALA A 180 -5.91 -2.67 20.56
C ALA A 180 -4.67 -3.55 20.78
N VAL A 181 -3.60 -3.00 21.34
CA VAL A 181 -2.38 -3.74 21.63
C VAL A 181 -2.59 -4.77 22.77
N GLU A 182 -3.31 -4.38 23.83
CA GLU A 182 -3.61 -5.29 24.97
C GLU A 182 -4.40 -6.52 24.55
N ALA A 183 -5.33 -6.38 23.61
CA ALA A 183 -6.10 -7.51 23.07
C ALA A 183 -5.23 -8.55 22.33
N LEU A 184 -4.06 -8.14 21.82
CA LEU A 184 -3.14 -9.04 21.12
C LEU A 184 -2.12 -9.70 22.07
N LYS A 185 -1.79 -9.09 23.21
CA LYS A 185 -0.77 -9.62 24.15
C LYS A 185 -0.95 -11.07 24.59
N PRO A 186 -2.16 -11.62 24.76
CA PRO A 186 -2.33 -13.04 25.06
C PRO A 186 -1.72 -13.98 24.02
N LEU A 187 -1.54 -13.51 22.76
CA LEU A 187 -0.89 -14.30 21.71
C LEU A 187 0.62 -14.48 21.92
N GLU A 188 1.24 -13.64 22.76
CA GLU A 188 2.66 -13.77 23.14
C GLU A 188 2.95 -15.08 23.87
N THR A 189 2.06 -15.50 24.77
CA THR A 189 2.26 -16.67 25.63
C THR A 189 1.47 -17.89 25.18
N ARG A 190 0.41 -17.69 24.40
CA ARG A 190 -0.41 -18.78 23.86
C ARG A 190 0.34 -19.49 22.74
N ALA A 191 0.48 -20.80 22.85
CA ALA A 191 0.97 -21.61 21.74
C ALA A 191 -0.05 -21.55 20.59
N VAL A 192 0.32 -20.88 19.50
CA VAL A 192 -0.49 -20.80 18.28
C VAL A 192 0.23 -21.57 17.21
N PRO A 193 -0.36 -22.68 16.71
CA PRO A 193 0.20 -23.42 15.59
C PRO A 193 0.37 -22.51 14.36
N ALA A 194 1.36 -22.81 13.53
CA ALA A 194 1.63 -22.02 12.32
C ALA A 194 0.41 -21.94 11.37
N GLY A 195 -0.43 -22.99 11.36
CA GLY A 195 -1.68 -23.04 10.61
C GLY A 195 -2.77 -22.11 11.12
N ASP A 196 -2.75 -21.73 12.39
CA ASP A 196 -3.82 -20.98 13.04
C ASP A 196 -3.47 -19.50 13.27
N LEU A 197 -2.30 -19.05 12.84
CA LEU A 197 -1.81 -17.68 13.08
C LEU A 197 -2.78 -16.59 12.61
N LEU A 198 -3.32 -16.73 11.39
CA LEU A 198 -4.27 -15.75 10.83
C LEU A 198 -5.60 -15.77 11.61
N GLY A 199 -6.11 -16.96 11.97
CA GLY A 199 -7.31 -17.10 12.78
C GLY A 199 -7.14 -16.45 14.16
N ALA A 200 -6.01 -16.71 14.81
CA ALA A 200 -5.70 -16.12 16.12
C ALA A 200 -5.60 -14.60 16.08
N LEU A 201 -5.00 -14.03 15.01
CA LEU A 201 -4.97 -12.58 14.81
C LEU A 201 -6.36 -12.01 14.51
N THR A 202 -7.18 -12.70 13.71
CA THR A 202 -8.58 -12.29 13.43
C THR A 202 -9.39 -12.21 14.73
N ASP A 203 -9.30 -13.21 15.57
CA ASP A 203 -9.99 -13.26 16.87
C ASP A 203 -9.53 -12.13 17.79
N ALA A 204 -8.22 -11.87 17.84
CA ALA A 204 -7.64 -10.80 18.65
C ALA A 204 -8.07 -9.41 18.15
N VAL A 205 -8.11 -9.17 16.83
CA VAL A 205 -8.66 -7.93 16.25
C VAL A 205 -10.13 -7.75 16.62
N GLY A 206 -10.92 -8.83 16.57
CA GLY A 206 -12.31 -8.81 17.02
C GLY A 206 -12.46 -8.49 18.51
N GLN A 207 -11.51 -8.90 19.35
CA GLN A 207 -11.46 -8.52 20.78
C GLN A 207 -11.08 -7.06 20.95
N ALA A 208 -10.09 -6.57 20.20
CA ALA A 208 -9.70 -5.16 20.18
C ALA A 208 -10.88 -4.26 19.80
N ASP A 209 -11.61 -4.59 18.74
CA ASP A 209 -12.77 -3.81 18.30
C ASP A 209 -13.89 -3.76 19.35
N ARG A 210 -14.11 -4.86 20.09
CA ARG A 210 -15.06 -4.89 21.22
C ARG A 210 -14.60 -3.98 22.36
N ALA A 211 -13.33 -4.05 22.75
CA ALA A 211 -12.77 -3.20 23.81
C ALA A 211 -12.85 -1.70 23.45
N ILE A 212 -12.58 -1.36 22.18
CA ILE A 212 -12.69 0.01 21.68
C ILE A 212 -14.14 0.50 21.73
N ARG A 213 -15.11 -0.36 21.45
CA ARG A 213 -16.54 -0.04 21.59
C ARG A 213 -16.92 0.35 23.02
N ASP A 214 -16.42 -0.40 24.00
CA ASP A 214 -16.67 -0.12 25.41
C ASP A 214 -16.05 1.21 25.84
N ILE A 215 -14.86 1.53 25.32
CA ILE A 215 -14.17 2.81 25.52
C ILE A 215 -15.00 3.94 24.89
N ALA A 216 -15.42 3.81 23.64
CA ALA A 216 -16.23 4.80 22.94
C ALA A 216 -17.54 5.11 23.72
N GLY A 217 -18.18 4.08 24.27
CA GLY A 217 -19.37 4.25 25.13
C GLY A 217 -19.11 5.01 26.44
N SER A 218 -17.87 5.12 26.88
CA SER A 218 -17.45 5.83 28.10
C SER A 218 -16.87 7.22 27.83
N THR A 219 -16.51 7.55 26.58
CA THR A 219 -15.98 8.87 26.21
C THR A 219 -17.10 9.89 26.00
N SER A 220 -16.81 11.15 26.26
CA SER A 220 -17.79 12.25 26.09
C SER A 220 -18.15 12.51 24.61
N SER A 221 -17.28 12.13 23.68
CA SER A 221 -17.50 12.23 22.23
C SER A 221 -18.22 11.03 21.63
N GLY A 222 -18.27 9.90 22.34
CA GLY A 222 -18.76 8.63 21.79
C GLY A 222 -17.81 8.02 20.74
N GLU A 223 -16.60 8.52 20.64
CA GLU A 223 -15.60 8.08 19.64
C GLU A 223 -14.32 7.59 20.30
N ALA A 224 -13.80 6.48 19.78
CA ALA A 224 -12.49 5.94 20.08
C ALA A 224 -12.01 5.21 18.83
N VAL A 225 -10.93 5.68 18.24
CA VAL A 225 -10.46 5.20 16.94
C VAL A 225 -8.95 4.97 16.99
N THR A 226 -8.48 3.88 16.42
CA THR A 226 -7.05 3.59 16.28
C THR A 226 -6.75 2.78 15.02
N THR A 227 -5.53 2.91 14.53
CA THR A 227 -4.95 1.97 13.57
C THR A 227 -4.43 0.73 14.28
N LEU A 228 -4.08 -0.31 13.57
CA LEU A 228 -3.35 -1.46 14.11
C LEU A 228 -2.52 -2.13 13.02
N THR A 229 -1.24 -2.31 13.30
CA THR A 229 -0.36 -3.17 12.52
C THR A 229 0.36 -4.12 13.47
N ALA A 230 0.15 -5.43 13.30
CA ALA A 230 0.77 -6.41 14.18
C ALA A 230 1.30 -7.62 13.41
N MET A 231 2.35 -8.21 13.95
CA MET A 231 3.01 -9.39 13.42
C MET A 231 3.09 -10.45 14.50
N LEU A 232 2.65 -11.64 14.15
CA LEU A 232 2.73 -12.82 15.01
C LEU A 232 3.48 -13.92 14.27
N TRP A 233 4.47 -14.54 14.91
CA TRP A 233 5.17 -15.65 14.29
C TRP A 233 5.19 -16.92 15.12
N SER A 234 5.33 -18.03 14.40
CA SER A 234 5.52 -19.36 14.93
C SER A 234 6.47 -20.13 14.00
N GLY A 235 7.61 -20.58 14.53
CA GLY A 235 8.68 -21.16 13.72
C GLY A 235 9.20 -20.19 12.66
N SER A 236 9.13 -20.60 11.41
CA SER A 236 9.50 -19.76 10.25
C SER A 236 8.33 -18.95 9.66
N ARG A 237 7.12 -19.07 10.16
CA ARG A 237 5.92 -18.39 9.66
C ARG A 237 5.68 -17.07 10.41
N LEU A 238 5.40 -16.03 9.66
CA LEU A 238 5.06 -14.69 10.13
C LEU A 238 3.70 -14.30 9.56
N ALA A 239 2.71 -14.14 10.42
CA ALA A 239 1.43 -13.54 10.04
C ALA A 239 1.44 -12.05 10.33
N LEU A 240 0.98 -11.25 9.38
CA LEU A 240 0.80 -9.80 9.47
C LEU A 240 -0.69 -9.49 9.42
N VAL A 241 -1.16 -8.65 10.34
CA VAL A 241 -2.47 -8.01 10.29
C VAL A 241 -2.27 -6.50 10.22
N HIS A 242 -3.07 -5.83 9.39
CA HIS A 242 -2.95 -4.38 9.17
C HIS A 242 -4.32 -3.74 8.96
N ILE A 243 -4.57 -2.62 9.66
CA ILE A 243 -5.70 -1.73 9.43
C ILE A 243 -5.30 -0.30 9.78
N GLY A 244 -5.54 0.64 8.88
CA GLY A 244 -5.18 2.05 9.02
C GLY A 244 -4.02 2.45 8.10
N ASP A 245 -3.17 3.35 8.57
CA ASP A 245 -2.03 3.88 7.82
C ASP A 245 -0.68 3.73 8.56
N THR A 246 -0.67 3.00 9.68
CA THR A 246 0.58 2.54 10.32
C THR A 246 1.28 1.56 9.40
N ARG A 247 2.53 1.83 9.03
CA ARG A 247 3.24 1.09 7.98
C ARG A 247 4.18 0.05 8.55
N ALA A 248 4.25 -1.09 7.89
CA ALA A 248 5.28 -2.10 8.10
C ALA A 248 6.26 -2.12 6.92
N TYR A 249 7.54 -2.17 7.25
CA TYR A 249 8.63 -2.21 6.27
C TYR A 249 9.46 -3.47 6.46
N LEU A 250 9.87 -4.06 5.37
CA LEU A 250 10.80 -5.19 5.31
C LEU A 250 12.12 -4.70 4.75
N LEU A 251 13.21 -4.84 5.51
CA LEU A 251 14.58 -4.64 5.02
C LEU A 251 15.18 -6.01 4.72
N ARG A 252 15.52 -6.23 3.46
CA ARG A 252 16.17 -7.46 2.98
C ARG A 252 17.17 -7.12 1.88
N ASP A 253 18.36 -7.72 1.93
CA ASP A 253 19.42 -7.52 0.93
C ASP A 253 19.79 -6.05 0.71
N GLY A 254 19.67 -5.22 1.75
CA GLY A 254 19.95 -3.77 1.71
C GLY A 254 18.85 -2.91 1.10
N GLU A 255 17.74 -3.49 0.71
CA GLU A 255 16.57 -2.79 0.19
C GLU A 255 15.41 -2.76 1.19
N ILE A 256 14.66 -1.66 1.20
CA ILE A 256 13.50 -1.45 2.08
C ILE A 256 12.22 -1.54 1.25
N PHE A 257 11.31 -2.39 1.67
CA PHE A 257 10.01 -2.58 1.04
C PHE A 257 8.91 -2.27 2.06
N GLN A 258 7.94 -1.44 1.71
CA GLN A 258 6.71 -1.32 2.49
C GLN A 258 5.84 -2.54 2.16
N ILE A 259 5.45 -3.29 3.20
CA ILE A 259 4.66 -4.53 3.07
C ILE A 259 3.19 -4.35 3.48
N THR A 260 2.81 -3.15 3.94
CA THR A 260 1.42 -2.75 4.21
C THR A 260 0.94 -1.78 3.14
N HIS A 261 -0.38 -1.68 2.97
CA HIS A 261 -1.03 -0.73 2.08
C HIS A 261 -1.90 0.22 2.91
N ASP A 262 -1.68 1.52 2.79
CA ASP A 262 -2.36 2.50 3.63
C ASP A 262 -3.87 2.54 3.36
N HIS A 263 -4.67 2.48 4.41
CA HIS A 263 -6.11 2.62 4.33
C HIS A 263 -6.54 4.08 4.48
N THR A 264 -6.03 4.94 3.61
CA THR A 264 -6.37 6.36 3.57
C THR A 264 -7.16 6.72 2.32
N TYR A 265 -7.93 7.80 2.40
CA TYR A 265 -8.66 8.33 1.25
C TYR A 265 -7.74 8.66 0.09
N VAL A 266 -6.60 9.29 0.36
CA VAL A 266 -5.65 9.63 -0.70
C VAL A 266 -5.00 8.41 -1.34
N GLN A 267 -4.80 7.32 -0.58
CA GLN A 267 -4.29 6.08 -1.14
C GLN A 267 -5.31 5.45 -2.09
N SER A 268 -6.61 5.47 -1.77
CA SER A 268 -7.63 4.99 -2.70
C SER A 268 -7.64 5.79 -4.01
N LEU A 269 -7.45 7.13 -3.95
CA LEU A 269 -7.33 7.95 -5.15
C LEU A 269 -6.05 7.63 -5.97
N VAL A 270 -4.95 7.29 -5.29
CA VAL A 270 -3.73 6.84 -5.97
C VAL A 270 -3.96 5.49 -6.66
N ASP A 271 -4.65 4.57 -6.01
CA ASP A 271 -4.95 3.25 -6.56
C ASP A 271 -5.89 3.32 -7.77
N GLU A 272 -6.86 4.22 -7.72
CA GLU A 272 -7.77 4.51 -8.85
C GLU A 272 -7.06 5.27 -9.97
N GLY A 273 -5.90 5.88 -9.68
CA GLY A 273 -5.10 6.66 -10.62
C GLY A 273 -5.54 8.12 -10.75
N ASP A 274 -6.34 8.59 -9.80
CA ASP A 274 -6.84 9.97 -9.74
C ASP A 274 -5.80 10.94 -9.15
N LEU A 275 -4.89 10.43 -8.30
CA LEU A 275 -3.75 11.17 -7.76
C LEU A 275 -2.42 10.45 -8.02
N SER A 276 -1.36 11.23 -8.16
CA SER A 276 0.01 10.70 -8.06
C SER A 276 0.42 10.54 -6.58
N PRO A 277 1.40 9.70 -6.26
CA PRO A 277 1.92 9.58 -4.89
C PRO A 277 2.47 10.90 -4.33
N GLU A 278 3.04 11.76 -5.18
CA GLU A 278 3.55 13.08 -4.81
C GLU A 278 2.41 14.04 -4.47
N GLU A 279 1.34 14.05 -5.26
CA GLU A 279 0.13 14.84 -4.98
C GLU A 279 -0.57 14.36 -3.71
N ALA A 280 -0.63 13.04 -3.50
CA ALA A 280 -1.19 12.44 -2.29
C ALA A 280 -0.43 12.88 -1.02
N ALA A 281 0.91 12.95 -1.08
CA ALA A 281 1.74 13.36 0.05
C ALA A 281 1.46 14.80 0.53
N SER A 282 1.04 15.69 -0.38
CA SER A 282 0.71 17.09 -0.09
C SER A 282 -0.80 17.35 0.04
N HIS A 283 -1.64 16.33 -0.15
CA HIS A 283 -3.09 16.50 -0.16
C HIS A 283 -3.64 16.88 1.22
N PRO A 284 -4.62 17.82 1.32
CA PRO A 284 -5.19 18.25 2.61
C PRO A 284 -5.80 17.11 3.43
N GLN A 285 -6.34 16.10 2.76
CA GLN A 285 -6.99 14.93 3.39
C GLN A 285 -6.08 13.70 3.45
N ARG A 286 -4.75 13.87 3.42
CA ARG A 286 -3.79 12.75 3.42
C ARG A 286 -3.88 11.84 4.65
N SER A 287 -4.37 12.36 5.78
CA SER A 287 -4.55 11.61 7.04
C SER A 287 -5.99 11.12 7.24
N LEU A 288 -6.87 11.25 6.24
CA LEU A 288 -8.24 10.76 6.36
C LEU A 288 -8.25 9.24 6.17
N LEU A 289 -8.49 8.51 7.26
CA LEU A 289 -8.61 7.06 7.26
C LEU A 289 -9.95 6.63 6.64
N VAL A 290 -9.92 5.63 5.78
CA VAL A 290 -11.11 4.95 5.25
C VAL A 290 -11.37 3.63 5.96
N ARG A 291 -10.33 3.04 6.61
CA ARG A 291 -10.46 1.87 7.48
C ARG A 291 -9.63 2.07 8.75
N ALA A 292 -10.23 1.79 9.90
CA ALA A 292 -9.62 1.83 11.23
C ALA A 292 -10.40 0.93 12.18
N LEU A 293 -9.89 0.69 13.38
CA LEU A 293 -10.64 0.10 14.48
C LEU A 293 -11.46 1.19 15.16
N THR A 294 -12.77 1.05 15.12
CA THR A 294 -13.74 2.08 15.61
C THR A 294 -14.70 1.53 16.65
N GLY A 295 -14.65 0.24 16.96
CA GLY A 295 -15.59 -0.41 17.84
C GLY A 295 -16.99 -0.62 17.24
N THR A 296 -17.24 -0.23 15.99
CA THR A 296 -18.55 -0.37 15.35
C THR A 296 -18.84 -1.77 14.84
N GLY A 297 -17.83 -2.64 14.78
CA GLY A 297 -17.88 -3.96 14.17
C GLY A 297 -17.69 -3.90 12.66
N GLY A 298 -17.32 -5.02 12.07
CA GLY A 298 -17.12 -5.11 10.62
C GLY A 298 -15.78 -4.56 10.13
N SER A 299 -14.84 -4.25 11.03
CA SER A 299 -13.46 -3.93 10.67
C SER A 299 -12.86 -5.05 9.82
N GLN A 300 -12.43 -4.72 8.62
CA GLN A 300 -11.80 -5.67 7.69
C GLN A 300 -10.31 -5.34 7.59
N PRO A 301 -9.47 -5.97 8.44
CA PRO A 301 -8.03 -5.81 8.34
C PRO A 301 -7.49 -6.55 7.12
N ASP A 302 -6.42 -6.02 6.52
CA ASP A 302 -5.62 -6.77 5.57
C ASP A 302 -4.78 -7.79 6.33
N MET A 303 -4.69 -8.99 5.79
CA MET A 303 -3.91 -10.09 6.38
C MET A 303 -2.99 -10.70 5.35
N SER A 304 -1.77 -10.98 5.76
CA SER A 304 -0.80 -11.67 4.92
C SER A 304 0.06 -12.65 5.74
N LEU A 305 0.59 -13.66 5.06
CA LEU A 305 1.49 -14.64 5.63
C LEU A 305 2.84 -14.55 4.92
N HIS A 306 3.90 -14.47 5.70
CA HIS A 306 5.26 -14.37 5.19
C HIS A 306 6.12 -15.49 5.78
N THR A 307 7.19 -15.85 5.07
CA THR A 307 8.22 -16.72 5.61
C THR A 307 9.37 -15.87 6.13
N ALA A 308 9.68 -16.01 7.41
CA ALA A 308 10.83 -15.38 8.01
C ALA A 308 12.12 -15.95 7.40
N ALA A 309 13.08 -15.08 7.10
CA ALA A 309 14.41 -15.47 6.63
C ALA A 309 15.46 -14.80 7.51
N ALA A 310 16.62 -15.44 7.64
CA ALA A 310 17.74 -14.85 8.36
C ALA A 310 18.14 -13.49 7.75
N ALA A 311 18.68 -12.59 8.59
CA ALA A 311 19.07 -11.24 8.20
C ALA A 311 17.93 -10.35 7.63
N THR A 312 16.69 -10.65 7.97
CA THR A 312 15.55 -9.79 7.66
C THR A 312 15.23 -8.90 8.87
N VAL A 313 15.05 -7.61 8.63
CA VAL A 313 14.56 -6.65 9.65
C VAL A 313 13.16 -6.22 9.24
N THR A 314 12.24 -6.25 10.18
CA THR A 314 10.90 -5.71 9.98
C THR A 314 10.68 -4.56 10.98
N CYS A 315 10.15 -3.45 10.50
CA CYS A 315 9.85 -2.28 11.29
C CYS A 315 8.40 -1.85 11.05
N CYS A 316 7.68 -1.53 12.13
CA CYS A 316 6.36 -0.90 12.05
C CYS A 316 6.47 0.51 12.63
N ALA A 317 5.85 1.48 11.95
CA ALA A 317 5.86 2.87 12.37
C ALA A 317 4.57 3.58 11.98
N PRO A 318 4.07 4.55 12.81
CA PRO A 318 2.98 5.43 12.42
C PRO A 318 3.33 6.26 11.18
N THR A 319 2.31 6.78 10.52
CA THR A 319 2.48 7.69 9.38
C THR A 319 3.21 8.95 9.82
N GLY A 320 4.22 9.35 9.06
CA GLY A 320 5.07 10.50 9.39
C GLY A 320 6.47 10.11 9.84
N CYS A 321 6.73 8.84 10.05
CA CYS A 321 8.05 8.28 10.33
C CYS A 321 8.61 7.58 9.08
N PRO A 322 9.20 8.30 8.12
CA PRO A 322 9.77 7.67 6.94
C PRO A 322 11.01 6.84 7.34
N PRO A 323 11.27 5.72 6.68
CA PRO A 323 12.48 4.96 6.90
C PRO A 323 13.71 5.83 6.58
N SER A 324 14.56 6.07 7.58
CA SER A 324 15.61 7.08 7.50
C SER A 324 16.86 6.68 6.72
N SER A 325 17.09 5.42 6.47
CA SER A 325 18.23 4.95 5.67
C SER A 325 18.17 3.45 5.36
N ARG A 326 18.90 3.04 4.31
CA ARG A 326 19.10 1.62 3.96
C ARG A 326 19.77 0.80 5.08
N ARG A 327 20.41 1.43 6.07
CA ARG A 327 21.13 0.74 7.16
C ARG A 327 20.36 0.66 8.47
N ASN A 328 19.41 1.56 8.69
CA ASN A 328 18.58 1.57 9.91
C ASN A 328 17.23 2.22 9.64
N PRO A 329 16.22 1.45 9.16
CA PRO A 329 14.91 1.97 8.81
C PRO A 329 14.14 2.57 10.01
N CYS A 330 14.48 2.17 11.24
CA CYS A 330 13.81 2.61 12.45
C CYS A 330 14.53 3.77 13.19
N ALA A 331 15.63 4.31 12.65
CA ALA A 331 16.41 5.35 13.34
C ALA A 331 15.82 6.75 13.25
N ALA A 332 14.72 6.94 12.55
CA ALA A 332 14.08 8.25 12.35
C ALA A 332 12.81 8.47 13.21
N CYS A 333 12.40 7.48 13.97
CA CYS A 333 11.25 7.60 14.90
C CYS A 333 11.72 7.87 16.32
#